data_f03cd015a024ba121a80fbdf30bccbb3
#
_entry.id   f03cd015a024ba121a80fbdf30bccbb3
#
_cell.length_a   1.000
_cell.length_b   1.000
_cell.length_c   1.000
_cell.angle_alpha   90.00
_cell.angle_beta   90.00
_cell.angle_gamma   90.00
#
_symmetry.space_group_name_H-M   'P 1'
#
loop_
_entity.id
_entity.type
_entity.pdbx_description
1 polymer ?
#
loop_
_entity_poly.entity_id
_entity_poly.type
_entity_poly.pdbx_seq_one_letter_code
_entity_poly.pdbx_strand_id
1 'polypeptide(L)'
;MNRAGVTALAIGWLATQVDADDARWCLSMSGLGAVRAGMTVDQVLPLLDWSGLERKQRAGECWYLRYDGPDAFRLMIIDDRVVRIELTGKTQLHTVGGAGIGTTEDELRKLYGTRLDVQPHKYVEGGHTITLRSGAGGEGLRFETANGAVTALQAGPWEHLNYVEGCS
;
A
#
# COMPACT_ATOMS: atom_id res chain seq x y z
N MET A 1 25.36 4.74 -63.39
CA MET A 1 25.17 3.70 -62.37
C MET A 1 24.91 4.38 -61.02
N ASN A 2 23.62 4.63 -60.74
CA ASN A 2 23.18 5.32 -59.52
C ASN A 2 22.88 4.29 -58.38
N ARG A 3 23.57 4.40 -57.28
CA ARG A 3 23.22 3.67 -56.07
C ARG A 3 22.39 4.59 -55.18
N ALA A 4 21.10 4.28 -55.06
CA ALA A 4 20.21 4.91 -54.07
C ALA A 4 20.52 4.34 -52.66
N GLY A 5 20.90 5.23 -51.74
CA GLY A 5 21.05 4.90 -50.34
C GLY A 5 19.69 4.89 -49.65
N VAL A 6 19.34 3.76 -49.04
CA VAL A 6 18.15 3.63 -48.21
C VAL A 6 18.57 4.02 -46.78
N THR A 7 18.05 5.17 -46.31
CA THR A 7 18.21 5.62 -44.92
C THR A 7 17.14 4.93 -44.09
N ALA A 8 17.52 3.99 -43.25
CA ALA A 8 16.64 3.36 -42.27
C ALA A 8 16.42 4.33 -41.09
N LEU A 9 15.20 4.79 -40.91
CA LEU A 9 14.74 5.52 -39.73
C LEU A 9 14.58 4.51 -38.59
N ALA A 10 15.52 4.55 -37.63
CA ALA A 10 15.38 3.83 -36.38
C ALA A 10 14.32 4.54 -35.51
N ILE A 11 13.13 3.97 -35.43
CA ILE A 11 12.12 4.38 -34.45
C ILE A 11 12.58 3.85 -33.06
N GLY A 12 13.20 4.75 -32.29
CA GLY A 12 13.57 4.45 -30.92
C GLY A 12 12.32 4.28 -30.07
N TRP A 13 12.08 3.08 -29.58
CA TRP A 13 11.14 2.82 -28.49
C TRP A 13 11.75 3.41 -27.22
N LEU A 14 11.23 4.56 -26.78
CA LEU A 14 11.44 5.05 -25.41
C LEU A 14 10.67 4.13 -24.48
N ALA A 15 11.30 3.02 -24.07
CA ALA A 15 10.88 2.31 -22.89
C ALA A 15 11.12 3.27 -21.70
N THR A 16 10.06 3.80 -21.14
CA THR A 16 10.10 4.46 -19.85
C THR A 16 10.64 3.42 -18.83
N GLN A 17 11.89 3.57 -18.45
CA GLN A 17 12.45 2.83 -17.35
C GLN A 17 11.68 3.29 -16.11
N VAL A 18 10.80 2.42 -15.60
CA VAL A 18 10.29 2.54 -14.25
C VAL A 18 11.52 2.38 -13.35
N ASP A 19 11.88 3.43 -12.63
CA ASP A 19 13.01 3.40 -11.73
C ASP A 19 12.89 2.22 -10.78
N ALA A 20 13.96 1.42 -10.65
CA ALA A 20 14.00 0.25 -9.79
C ALA A 20 13.75 0.59 -8.31
N ASP A 21 13.88 1.87 -7.93
CA ASP A 21 13.54 2.39 -6.60
C ASP A 21 12.02 2.51 -6.38
N ASP A 22 11.22 2.85 -7.39
CA ASP A 22 9.76 2.90 -7.30
C ASP A 22 9.15 1.51 -7.07
N ALA A 23 9.76 0.46 -7.62
CA ALA A 23 9.33 -0.93 -7.39
C ALA A 23 9.64 -1.43 -5.95
N ARG A 24 10.50 -0.73 -5.21
CA ARG A 24 10.94 -1.16 -3.87
C ARG A 24 9.89 -0.94 -2.79
N TRP A 25 8.99 0.03 -2.95
CA TRP A 25 8.05 0.46 -1.93
C TRP A 25 6.58 0.31 -2.32
N CYS A 26 6.23 -0.75 -3.05
CA CYS A 26 4.83 -1.08 -3.33
C CYS A 26 4.20 -1.87 -2.19
N LEU A 27 2.93 -1.57 -1.90
CA LEU A 27 2.13 -2.28 -0.92
C LEU A 27 1.56 -3.57 -1.54
N SER A 28 1.90 -4.71 -0.98
CA SER A 28 1.30 -6.02 -1.26
C SER A 28 0.38 -6.44 -0.10
N MET A 29 -0.34 -7.54 -0.23
CA MET A 29 -1.17 -8.07 0.87
C MET A 29 -0.34 -8.46 2.10
N SER A 30 0.94 -8.83 1.91
CA SER A 30 1.84 -9.29 2.97
C SER A 30 2.82 -8.22 3.49
N GLY A 31 2.93 -7.06 2.84
CA GLY A 31 3.92 -6.08 3.25
C GLY A 31 4.12 -4.89 2.34
N LEU A 32 5.05 -4.02 2.70
CA LEU A 32 5.47 -2.82 1.99
C LEU A 32 6.96 -2.90 1.67
N GLY A 33 7.32 -2.98 0.40
CA GLY A 33 8.72 -3.17 -0.01
C GLY A 33 9.31 -4.43 0.60
N ALA A 34 10.35 -4.29 1.40
CA ALA A 34 10.98 -5.39 2.15
C ALA A 34 10.31 -5.69 3.50
N VAL A 35 9.52 -4.77 4.04
CA VAL A 35 8.81 -4.95 5.32
C VAL A 35 7.66 -5.93 5.15
N ARG A 36 7.53 -6.91 6.04
CA ARG A 36 6.47 -7.92 6.04
C ARG A 36 5.72 -7.94 7.35
N ALA A 37 4.43 -8.24 7.29
CA ALA A 37 3.68 -8.63 8.47
C ALA A 37 4.31 -9.85 9.14
N GLY A 38 4.33 -9.89 10.47
CA GLY A 38 5.01 -10.90 11.29
C GLY A 38 6.48 -10.57 11.63
N MET A 39 7.14 -9.65 10.93
CA MET A 39 8.50 -9.21 11.29
C MET A 39 8.50 -8.52 12.66
N THR A 40 9.56 -8.76 13.45
CA THR A 40 9.80 -8.00 14.68
C THR A 40 10.27 -6.57 14.34
N VAL A 41 10.14 -5.66 15.29
CA VAL A 41 10.62 -4.28 15.14
C VAL A 41 12.12 -4.26 14.82
N ASP A 42 12.92 -5.07 15.49
CA ASP A 42 14.37 -5.17 15.25
C ASP A 42 14.71 -5.65 13.83
N GLN A 43 13.86 -6.47 13.22
CA GLN A 43 14.00 -6.89 11.81
C GLN A 43 13.60 -5.80 10.82
N VAL A 44 12.66 -4.96 11.20
CA VAL A 44 12.14 -3.87 10.34
C VAL A 44 13.05 -2.66 10.32
N LEU A 45 13.58 -2.26 11.47
CA LEU A 45 14.35 -1.02 11.62
C LEU A 45 15.55 -0.90 10.65
N PRO A 46 16.34 -1.96 10.37
CA PRO A 46 17.43 -1.88 9.39
C PRO A 46 16.97 -1.71 7.94
N LEU A 47 15.69 -1.98 7.64
CA LEU A 47 15.11 -1.87 6.29
C LEU A 47 14.58 -0.46 5.99
N LEU A 48 14.46 0.38 7.02
CA LEU A 48 13.89 1.73 6.94
C LEU A 48 15.01 2.78 7.09
N ASP A 49 14.88 3.90 6.38
CA ASP A 49 15.69 5.08 6.65
C ASP A 49 15.22 5.72 7.97
N TRP A 50 16.14 5.91 8.92
CA TRP A 50 15.84 6.45 10.25
C TRP A 50 15.48 7.94 10.25
N SER A 51 15.76 8.67 9.18
CA SER A 51 15.61 10.13 9.09
C SER A 51 14.15 10.62 9.07
N GLY A 52 13.21 9.88 9.52
CA GLY A 52 11.78 10.26 9.53
C GLY A 52 10.92 9.33 10.37
N LEU A 53 11.55 8.43 11.13
CA LEU A 53 10.82 7.46 11.93
C LEU A 53 10.41 8.05 13.29
N GLU A 54 9.13 8.04 13.57
CA GLU A 54 8.57 8.36 14.89
C GLU A 54 7.95 7.12 15.53
N ARG A 55 8.34 6.86 16.78
CA ARG A 55 7.67 5.88 17.63
C ARG A 55 6.56 6.59 18.40
N LYS A 56 5.31 6.35 18.04
CA LYS A 56 4.16 6.72 18.90
C LYS A 56 3.78 5.53 19.76
N GLN A 57 4.38 5.49 20.94
CA GLN A 57 4.06 4.49 21.94
C GLN A 57 2.79 4.94 22.68
N ARG A 58 1.75 4.10 22.69
CA ARG A 58 0.69 4.14 23.70
C ARG A 58 1.05 3.17 24.84
N ALA A 59 0.53 3.42 26.03
CA ALA A 59 0.60 2.48 27.12
C ALA A 59 -0.18 1.22 26.71
N GLY A 60 0.52 0.09 26.52
CA GLY A 60 -0.10 -1.18 26.10
C GLY A 60 0.73 -1.90 25.04
N GLU A 61 0.28 -3.10 24.71
CA GLU A 61 0.93 -4.01 23.76
C GLU A 61 0.78 -3.58 22.30
N CYS A 62 -0.12 -2.61 22.00
CA CYS A 62 -0.39 -2.10 20.66
C CYS A 62 0.10 -0.66 20.47
N TRP A 63 0.89 -0.41 19.43
CA TRP A 63 1.44 0.92 19.11
C TRP A 63 1.76 1.06 17.63
N TYR A 64 2.14 2.27 17.19
CA TYR A 64 2.51 2.55 15.81
C TYR A 64 3.97 2.99 15.67
N LEU A 65 4.68 2.39 14.71
CA LEU A 65 5.88 2.97 14.12
C LEU A 65 5.45 3.76 12.89
N ARG A 66 5.79 5.07 12.85
CA ARG A 66 5.37 5.98 11.79
C ARG A 66 6.58 6.49 11.02
N TYR A 67 6.41 6.62 9.71
CA TYR A 67 7.29 7.36 8.82
C TYR A 67 6.50 8.51 8.22
N ASP A 68 6.92 9.74 8.49
CA ASP A 68 6.23 10.97 8.08
C ASP A 68 6.96 11.70 6.91
N GLY A 69 7.72 10.96 6.08
CA GLY A 69 8.33 11.45 4.85
C GLY A 69 7.35 11.61 3.67
N PRO A 70 7.87 11.86 2.46
CA PRO A 70 7.04 11.98 1.24
C PRO A 70 6.18 10.74 0.99
N ASP A 71 6.69 9.57 1.35
CA ASP A 71 6.05 8.27 1.23
C ASP A 71 5.55 7.80 2.59
N ALA A 72 4.75 8.64 3.23
CA ALA A 72 4.25 8.42 4.58
C ALA A 72 3.50 7.08 4.72
N PHE A 73 3.85 6.34 5.75
CA PHE A 73 3.17 5.10 6.15
C PHE A 73 3.25 4.91 7.67
N ARG A 74 2.45 3.98 8.18
CA ARG A 74 2.56 3.53 9.56
C ARG A 74 2.45 2.01 9.65
N LEU A 75 3.17 1.45 10.61
CA LEU A 75 3.15 0.03 10.94
C LEU A 75 2.47 -0.12 12.30
N MET A 76 1.40 -0.89 12.34
CA MET A 76 0.76 -1.29 13.58
C MET A 76 1.55 -2.44 14.19
N ILE A 77 1.97 -2.26 15.43
CA ILE A 77 2.80 -3.22 16.17
C ILE A 77 1.98 -3.79 17.32
N ILE A 78 1.93 -5.11 17.40
CA ILE A 78 1.39 -5.87 18.55
C ILE A 78 2.43 -6.91 18.93
N ASP A 79 2.73 -7.07 20.20
CA ASP A 79 3.71 -8.03 20.72
C ASP A 79 5.05 -7.97 19.96
N ASP A 80 5.56 -6.74 19.76
CA ASP A 80 6.79 -6.43 19.05
C ASP A 80 6.82 -6.89 17.57
N ARG A 81 5.66 -7.17 16.98
CA ARG A 81 5.55 -7.59 15.55
C ARG A 81 4.68 -6.65 14.74
N VAL A 82 5.07 -6.46 13.49
CA VAL A 82 4.23 -5.80 12.49
C VAL A 82 3.01 -6.66 12.23
N VAL A 83 1.82 -6.14 12.50
CA VAL A 83 0.56 -6.83 12.24
C VAL A 83 -0.26 -6.19 11.12
N ARG A 84 -0.01 -4.91 10.83
CA ARG A 84 -0.69 -4.19 9.75
C ARG A 84 0.17 -3.05 9.23
N ILE A 85 0.18 -2.85 7.93
CA ILE A 85 0.80 -1.72 7.26
C ILE A 85 -0.33 -0.80 6.79
N GLU A 86 -0.19 0.51 6.99
CA GLU A 86 -1.22 1.47 6.64
C GLU A 86 -0.63 2.66 5.87
N LEU A 87 -1.29 3.02 4.79
CA LEU A 87 -1.04 4.22 4.00
C LEU A 87 -2.19 5.19 4.24
N THR A 88 -1.88 6.41 4.68
CA THR A 88 -2.88 7.44 4.97
C THR A 88 -2.31 8.82 4.63
N GLY A 89 -3.20 9.80 4.37
CA GLY A 89 -2.78 11.17 4.13
C GLY A 89 -2.06 11.36 2.79
N LYS A 90 -1.01 12.17 2.78
CA LYS A 90 -0.24 12.47 1.55
C LYS A 90 0.90 11.47 1.41
N THR A 91 0.72 10.47 0.59
CA THR A 91 1.75 9.49 0.22
C THR A 91 1.65 9.19 -1.27
N GLN A 92 2.79 8.92 -1.91
CA GLN A 92 2.85 8.46 -3.30
C GLN A 92 2.86 6.94 -3.40
N LEU A 93 2.92 6.25 -2.26
CA LEU A 93 2.92 4.79 -2.21
C LEU A 93 1.60 4.22 -2.76
N HIS A 94 1.73 3.14 -3.49
CA HIS A 94 0.61 2.45 -4.11
C HIS A 94 0.75 0.93 -3.96
N THR A 95 -0.32 0.22 -4.22
CA THR A 95 -0.29 -1.24 -4.25
C THR A 95 0.48 -1.74 -5.48
N VAL A 96 0.94 -3.00 -5.44
CA VAL A 96 1.50 -3.68 -6.64
C VAL A 96 0.55 -3.59 -7.84
N GLY A 97 -0.76 -3.51 -7.61
CA GLY A 97 -1.78 -3.33 -8.65
C GLY A 97 -1.98 -1.87 -9.11
N GLY A 98 -1.27 -0.90 -8.51
CA GLY A 98 -1.32 0.51 -8.89
C GLY A 98 -2.38 1.35 -8.14
N ALA A 99 -3.12 0.79 -7.19
CA ALA A 99 -4.07 1.56 -6.38
C ALA A 99 -3.36 2.32 -5.24
N GLY A 100 -3.68 3.58 -5.04
CA GLY A 100 -3.13 4.45 -3.99
C GLY A 100 -4.21 5.37 -3.38
N ILE A 101 -3.77 6.30 -2.54
CA ILE A 101 -4.65 7.36 -2.03
C ILE A 101 -5.16 8.20 -3.22
N GLY A 102 -6.46 8.47 -3.26
CA GLY A 102 -7.12 9.18 -4.34
C GLY A 102 -7.60 8.30 -5.51
N THR A 103 -7.22 7.02 -5.58
CA THR A 103 -7.77 6.07 -6.56
C THR A 103 -9.28 5.99 -6.38
N THR A 104 -10.04 6.15 -7.46
CA THR A 104 -11.50 6.07 -7.42
C THR A 104 -11.99 4.64 -7.24
N GLU A 105 -13.21 4.47 -6.72
CA GLU A 105 -13.82 3.13 -6.60
C GLU A 105 -14.00 2.44 -7.94
N ASP A 106 -14.26 3.19 -9.01
CA ASP A 106 -14.35 2.64 -10.37
C ASP A 106 -13.00 2.15 -10.90
N GLU A 107 -11.91 2.84 -10.57
CA GLU A 107 -10.56 2.37 -10.87
C GLU A 107 -10.21 1.13 -10.07
N LEU A 108 -10.58 1.05 -8.77
CA LEU A 108 -10.43 -0.18 -7.98
C LEU A 108 -11.16 -1.36 -8.62
N ARG A 109 -12.40 -1.15 -9.10
CA ARG A 109 -13.16 -2.19 -9.81
C ARG A 109 -12.48 -2.63 -11.12
N LYS A 110 -11.86 -1.69 -11.84
CA LYS A 110 -11.08 -2.03 -13.06
C LYS A 110 -9.81 -2.83 -12.73
N LEU A 111 -9.11 -2.47 -11.65
CA LEU A 111 -7.86 -3.13 -11.24
C LEU A 111 -8.09 -4.54 -10.68
N TYR A 112 -9.13 -4.72 -9.86
CA TYR A 112 -9.30 -5.94 -9.06
C TYR A 112 -10.54 -6.77 -9.44
N GLY A 113 -11.47 -6.19 -10.19
CA GLY A 113 -12.65 -6.87 -10.71
C GLY A 113 -13.59 -7.39 -9.62
N THR A 114 -14.14 -8.58 -9.85
CA THR A 114 -15.10 -9.24 -8.96
C THR A 114 -14.50 -9.80 -7.66
N ARG A 115 -13.20 -9.66 -7.46
CA ARG A 115 -12.52 -10.09 -6.22
C ARG A 115 -12.73 -9.14 -5.04
N LEU A 116 -13.28 -7.95 -5.31
CA LEU A 116 -13.56 -6.94 -4.28
C LEU A 116 -14.86 -7.28 -3.55
N ASP A 117 -14.80 -7.24 -2.23
CA ASP A 117 -15.98 -7.16 -1.36
C ASP A 117 -16.16 -5.70 -0.92
N VAL A 118 -17.35 -5.16 -1.12
CA VAL A 118 -17.68 -3.75 -0.88
C VAL A 118 -18.75 -3.65 0.19
N GLN A 119 -18.44 -2.97 1.29
CA GLN A 119 -19.34 -2.75 2.42
C GLN A 119 -19.46 -1.24 2.70
N PRO A 120 -20.58 -0.75 3.20
CA PRO A 120 -20.69 0.64 3.67
C PRO A 120 -19.63 0.95 4.73
N HIS A 121 -19.06 2.15 4.69
CA HIS A 121 -18.10 2.58 5.69
C HIS A 121 -18.81 2.85 7.04
N LYS A 122 -18.26 2.33 8.13
CA LYS A 122 -18.90 2.39 9.46
C LYS A 122 -19.14 3.83 9.96
N TYR A 123 -18.25 4.78 9.59
CA TYR A 123 -18.22 6.14 10.14
C TYR A 123 -18.36 7.26 9.09
N VAL A 124 -18.26 6.93 7.80
CA VAL A 124 -18.28 7.92 6.71
C VAL A 124 -19.52 7.69 5.87
N GLU A 125 -20.45 8.63 5.92
CA GLU A 125 -21.66 8.59 5.08
C GLU A 125 -21.28 8.64 3.60
N GLY A 126 -21.84 7.69 2.81
CA GLY A 126 -21.52 7.56 1.39
C GLY A 126 -20.10 7.01 1.10
N GLY A 127 -19.32 6.67 2.14
CA GLY A 127 -18.05 5.99 2.00
C GLY A 127 -18.22 4.47 2.00
N HIS A 128 -17.16 3.76 1.56
CA HIS A 128 -17.12 2.30 1.57
C HIS A 128 -15.84 1.77 2.21
N THR A 129 -15.94 0.59 2.79
CA THR A 129 -14.82 -0.30 3.10
C THR A 129 -14.78 -1.36 2.01
N ILE A 130 -13.69 -1.36 1.23
CA ILE A 130 -13.52 -2.27 0.10
C ILE A 130 -12.35 -3.19 0.42
N THR A 131 -12.57 -4.50 0.37
CA THR A 131 -11.54 -5.48 0.72
C THR A 131 -11.20 -6.41 -0.42
N LEU A 132 -9.93 -6.80 -0.46
CA LEU A 132 -9.38 -7.79 -1.38
C LEU A 132 -8.63 -8.84 -0.58
N ARG A 133 -9.12 -10.08 -0.57
CA ARG A 133 -8.54 -11.18 0.19
C ARG A 133 -7.71 -12.09 -0.69
N SER A 134 -6.59 -12.62 -0.19
CA SER A 134 -5.81 -13.64 -0.88
C SER A 134 -6.60 -14.94 -1.03
N GLY A 135 -6.33 -15.71 -2.09
CA GLY A 135 -7.01 -16.99 -2.32
C GLY A 135 -6.78 -18.01 -1.20
N ALA A 136 -5.65 -17.94 -0.52
CA ALA A 136 -5.34 -18.74 0.67
C ALA A 136 -5.99 -18.18 1.96
N GLY A 137 -6.58 -16.97 1.89
CA GLY A 137 -7.41 -16.40 2.95
C GLY A 137 -6.66 -15.81 4.15
N GLY A 138 -5.33 -15.89 4.18
CA GLY A 138 -4.51 -15.46 5.33
C GLY A 138 -4.20 -13.96 5.35
N GLU A 139 -4.19 -13.28 4.20
CA GLU A 139 -3.79 -11.88 4.04
C GLU A 139 -4.76 -11.12 3.15
N GLY A 140 -4.69 -9.81 3.16
CA GLY A 140 -5.53 -8.99 2.31
C GLY A 140 -5.09 -7.54 2.20
N LEU A 141 -5.86 -6.80 1.38
CA LEU A 141 -5.87 -5.35 1.32
C LEU A 141 -7.25 -4.85 1.76
N ARG A 142 -7.26 -3.74 2.45
CA ARG A 142 -8.46 -2.97 2.79
C ARG A 142 -8.28 -1.54 2.33
N PHE A 143 -9.25 -1.04 1.60
CA PHE A 143 -9.36 0.34 1.17
C PHE A 143 -10.53 0.98 1.91
N GLU A 144 -10.31 2.15 2.48
CA GLU A 144 -11.37 3.00 3.00
C GLU A 144 -11.60 4.15 2.03
N THR A 145 -12.84 4.44 1.68
CA THR A 145 -13.18 5.48 0.72
C THR A 145 -14.06 6.56 1.37
N ALA A 146 -13.92 7.78 0.85
CA ALA A 146 -14.83 8.88 1.09
C ALA A 146 -14.98 9.65 -0.22
N ASN A 147 -16.19 10.12 -0.50
CA ASN A 147 -16.52 10.85 -1.75
C ASN A 147 -16.08 10.07 -3.02
N GLY A 148 -16.18 8.73 -2.99
CA GLY A 148 -15.87 7.85 -4.11
C GLY A 148 -14.37 7.62 -4.38
N ALA A 149 -13.48 8.06 -3.49
CA ALA A 149 -12.03 7.89 -3.64
C ALA A 149 -11.38 7.32 -2.38
N VAL A 150 -10.29 6.58 -2.54
CA VAL A 150 -9.50 5.97 -1.47
C VAL A 150 -8.87 7.05 -0.58
N THR A 151 -9.10 6.96 0.71
CA THR A 151 -8.54 7.84 1.76
C THR A 151 -7.56 7.13 2.67
N ALA A 152 -7.65 5.78 2.77
CA ALA A 152 -6.72 4.95 3.50
C ALA A 152 -6.58 3.57 2.84
N LEU A 153 -5.38 2.99 2.93
CA LEU A 153 -5.10 1.60 2.56
C LEU A 153 -4.46 0.87 3.73
N GLN A 154 -4.83 -0.38 3.87
CA GLN A 154 -4.27 -1.27 4.89
C GLN A 154 -3.91 -2.61 4.25
N ALA A 155 -2.82 -3.22 4.71
CA ALA A 155 -2.35 -4.53 4.27
C ALA A 155 -1.88 -5.35 5.47
N GLY A 156 -2.07 -6.66 5.40
CA GLY A 156 -1.60 -7.59 6.43
C GLY A 156 -2.50 -8.81 6.60
N PRO A 157 -2.29 -9.58 7.69
CA PRO A 157 -3.13 -10.68 8.08
C PRO A 157 -4.59 -10.26 8.23
N TRP A 158 -5.49 -11.10 7.70
CA TRP A 158 -6.92 -10.80 7.64
C TRP A 158 -7.55 -10.45 9.00
N GLU A 159 -7.12 -11.13 10.05
CA GLU A 159 -7.60 -10.89 11.41
C GLU A 159 -7.34 -9.44 11.88
N HIS A 160 -6.19 -8.87 11.52
CA HIS A 160 -5.80 -7.51 11.92
C HIS A 160 -6.37 -6.41 11.00
N LEU A 161 -6.79 -6.76 9.78
CA LEU A 161 -7.48 -5.81 8.88
C LEU A 161 -8.88 -5.44 9.39
N ASN A 162 -9.47 -6.25 10.26
CA ASN A 162 -10.78 -6.01 10.85
C ASN A 162 -10.74 -5.15 12.13
N TYR A 163 -9.56 -4.79 12.62
CA TYR A 163 -9.42 -3.86 13.76
C TYR A 163 -9.71 -2.43 13.31
N VAL A 164 -11.00 -2.05 13.39
CA VAL A 164 -11.48 -0.75 12.88
C VAL A 164 -10.90 0.42 13.67
N GLU A 165 -10.74 0.26 14.99
CA GLU A 165 -10.27 1.30 15.91
C GLU A 165 -8.73 1.42 15.96
N GLY A 166 -7.99 0.51 15.34
CA GLY A 166 -6.54 0.48 15.44
C GLY A 166 -6.05 0.18 16.87
N CYS A 167 -4.91 0.80 17.26
CA CYS A 167 -4.43 0.82 18.63
C CYS A 167 -5.13 1.94 19.40
N SER A 168 -6.37 1.73 19.80
CA SER A 168 -7.19 2.70 20.57
C SER A 168 -7.10 2.48 22.06
#